data_5543c82af043c499b6091ec6a67126d1
#
_entry.id   5543c82af043c499b6091ec6a67126d1
#
_cell.length_a   1.000
_cell.length_b   1.000
_cell.length_c   1.000
_cell.angle_alpha   90.00
_cell.angle_beta   90.00
_cell.angle_gamma   90.00
#
_symmetry.space_group_name_H-M   'P 1'
#
loop_
_entity.id
_entity.type
_entity.pdbx_description
1 polymer ?
#
loop_
_entity_poly.entity_id
_entity_poly.type
_entity_poly.pdbx_seq_one_letter_code
_entity_poly.pdbx_strand_id
1 'polypeptide(L)'
;MAQDSALPLLPVAPTYVSWRDQQIATYQAGTGRPVLLIHSINAAASAFEMREPFQRLSRQFAVHALDLLGYGNSSRPPWRYRAAIYVDLITAMLDRIGEPTALVASSLGAAYAVLAAARRPQLVSRLALICPTGIGQLDRGPGIAAYTVYQLLRSPFGRVLYEALTTRASIRIFLASQAYANPDNITLDRLEGFYQTCRRPGAYYAPICFLSGLLNCDIAPTFATLPQPTLVVWGSDAKTSPLALASNFVRTRVATKVVTINQASLLVQDEQPEAFMAQVGPFLASP
;
A
#
# COMPACT_ATOMS: atom_id res chain seq x y z
N MET A 1 -11.76 20.45 19.10
CA MET A 1 -10.53 19.70 18.82
C MET A 1 -9.86 20.38 17.65
N ALA A 2 -8.64 20.93 17.81
CA ALA A 2 -7.90 21.52 16.69
C ALA A 2 -7.72 20.43 15.63
N GLN A 3 -8.18 20.67 14.41
CA GLN A 3 -7.87 19.81 13.28
C GLN A 3 -6.34 19.91 13.10
N ASP A 4 -5.63 18.83 13.41
CA ASP A 4 -4.22 18.68 13.02
C ASP A 4 -4.13 19.00 11.51
N SER A 5 -3.30 19.95 11.13
CA SER A 5 -3.13 20.31 9.73
C SER A 5 -2.80 19.07 8.90
N ALA A 6 -3.39 18.95 7.71
CA ALA A 6 -3.12 17.84 6.81
C ALA A 6 -1.63 17.82 6.44
N LEU A 7 -1.00 16.63 6.43
CA LEU A 7 0.38 16.46 5.99
C LEU A 7 0.46 16.62 4.45
N PRO A 8 1.48 17.27 3.92
CA PRO A 8 1.69 17.41 2.47
C PRO A 8 2.26 16.11 1.88
N LEU A 9 1.48 15.05 1.89
CA LEU A 9 1.92 13.71 1.44
C LEU A 9 2.03 13.60 -0.07
N LEU A 10 1.17 14.30 -0.80
CA LEU A 10 1.14 14.38 -2.26
C LEU A 10 1.11 15.85 -2.70
N PRO A 11 1.42 16.16 -3.97
CA PRO A 11 1.48 17.55 -4.46
C PRO A 11 0.11 18.26 -4.52
N VAL A 12 -0.94 17.63 -4.04
CA VAL A 12 -2.30 18.18 -3.93
C VAL A 12 -2.81 18.02 -2.50
N ALA A 13 -3.63 18.94 -2.05
CA ALA A 13 -4.28 18.83 -0.74
C ALA A 13 -5.26 17.64 -0.71
N PRO A 14 -5.40 16.93 0.42
CA PRO A 14 -6.40 15.87 0.54
C PRO A 14 -7.81 16.45 0.54
N THR A 15 -8.71 15.73 -0.08
CA THR A 15 -10.16 15.82 0.15
C THR A 15 -10.58 14.66 1.05
N TYR A 16 -11.72 14.82 1.75
CA TYR A 16 -12.14 13.80 2.70
C TYR A 16 -13.47 13.19 2.28
N VAL A 17 -13.51 11.85 2.31
CA VAL A 17 -14.69 11.06 2.01
C VAL A 17 -15.12 10.35 3.29
N SER A 18 -16.41 10.48 3.64
CA SER A 18 -16.97 9.73 4.78
C SER A 18 -17.14 8.26 4.41
N TRP A 19 -16.63 7.37 5.25
CA TRP A 19 -16.76 5.92 5.15
C TRP A 19 -16.89 5.32 6.56
N ARG A 20 -18.05 4.69 6.87
CA ARG A 20 -18.35 4.14 8.21
C ARG A 20 -18.08 5.14 9.33
N ASP A 21 -18.57 6.38 9.18
CA ASP A 21 -18.38 7.50 10.11
C ASP A 21 -16.90 7.91 10.33
N GLN A 22 -16.00 7.46 9.45
CA GLN A 22 -14.60 7.84 9.43
C GLN A 22 -14.27 8.70 8.21
N GLN A 23 -13.36 9.64 8.37
CA GLN A 23 -12.86 10.48 7.27
C GLN A 23 -11.68 9.80 6.59
N ILE A 24 -11.83 9.50 5.31
CA ILE A 24 -10.77 8.94 4.47
C ILE A 24 -10.18 10.05 3.63
N ALA A 25 -8.89 10.30 3.79
CA ALA A 25 -8.17 11.24 2.96
C ALA A 25 -7.95 10.66 1.56
N THR A 26 -8.38 11.39 0.56
CA THR A 26 -8.26 11.05 -0.85
C THR A 26 -7.61 12.19 -1.61
N TYR A 27 -6.88 11.85 -2.66
CA TYR A 27 -6.12 12.79 -3.48
C TYR A 27 -6.50 12.55 -4.94
N GLN A 28 -6.64 13.61 -5.71
CA GLN A 28 -7.03 13.53 -7.11
C GLN A 28 -6.21 14.49 -7.96
N ALA A 29 -5.74 14.03 -9.13
CA ALA A 29 -5.08 14.86 -10.13
C ALA A 29 -5.21 14.24 -11.52
N GLY A 30 -5.12 15.09 -12.56
CA GLY A 30 -5.19 14.66 -13.95
C GLY A 30 -6.61 14.37 -14.44
N THR A 31 -6.71 13.91 -15.69
CA THR A 31 -7.95 13.58 -16.39
C THR A 31 -7.76 12.33 -17.26
N GLY A 32 -8.85 11.71 -17.70
CA GLY A 32 -8.80 10.50 -18.53
C GLY A 32 -9.22 9.26 -17.76
N ARG A 33 -8.76 8.07 -18.20
CA ARG A 33 -9.12 6.80 -17.55
C ARG A 33 -8.65 6.77 -16.09
N PRO A 34 -9.48 6.30 -15.15
CA PRO A 34 -9.13 6.33 -13.73
C PRO A 34 -8.05 5.30 -13.36
N VAL A 35 -7.16 5.73 -12.46
CA VAL A 35 -6.15 4.90 -11.82
C VAL A 35 -6.25 5.13 -10.31
N LEU A 36 -6.37 4.08 -9.51
CA LEU A 36 -6.37 4.14 -8.05
C LEU A 36 -5.04 3.61 -7.50
N LEU A 37 -4.33 4.46 -6.75
CA LEU A 37 -3.07 4.15 -6.10
C LEU A 37 -3.31 3.74 -4.65
N ILE A 38 -2.76 2.59 -4.24
CA ILE A 38 -2.94 1.99 -2.92
C ILE A 38 -1.57 1.71 -2.31
N HIS A 39 -1.26 2.39 -1.20
CA HIS A 39 0.01 2.24 -0.49
C HIS A 39 0.15 0.90 0.23
N SER A 40 1.36 0.59 0.67
CA SER A 40 1.69 -0.59 1.46
C SER A 40 1.12 -0.55 2.90
N ILE A 41 1.42 -1.56 3.69
CA ILE A 41 1.09 -1.64 5.11
C ILE A 41 2.37 -1.82 5.92
N ASN A 42 2.73 -0.81 6.69
CA ASN A 42 3.83 -0.82 7.66
C ASN A 42 3.61 0.28 8.71
N ALA A 43 4.59 0.54 9.60
CA ALA A 43 4.42 1.55 10.64
C ALA A 43 4.38 3.00 10.12
N ALA A 44 4.96 3.25 8.95
CA ALA A 44 5.11 4.58 8.35
C ALA A 44 4.38 4.73 6.99
N ALA A 45 3.55 3.75 6.62
CA ALA A 45 2.85 3.73 5.35
C ALA A 45 1.85 4.90 5.21
N SER A 46 1.73 5.41 4.00
CA SER A 46 0.72 6.40 3.59
C SER A 46 0.75 6.59 2.08
N ALA A 47 -0.15 7.43 1.56
CA ALA A 47 -0.14 7.83 0.16
C ALA A 47 1.21 8.44 -0.29
N PHE A 48 2.05 8.89 0.64
CA PHE A 48 3.40 9.39 0.36
C PHE A 48 4.27 8.37 -0.40
N GLU A 49 4.09 7.07 -0.19
CA GLU A 49 4.78 6.02 -0.93
C GLU A 49 4.45 6.04 -2.44
N MET A 50 3.33 6.63 -2.80
CA MET A 50 2.81 6.70 -4.17
C MET A 50 3.03 8.06 -4.84
N ARG A 51 3.84 8.97 -4.25
CA ARG A 51 4.03 10.34 -4.77
C ARG A 51 4.60 10.38 -6.19
N GLU A 52 5.58 9.53 -6.49
CA GLU A 52 6.17 9.46 -7.83
C GLU A 52 5.18 8.96 -8.89
N PRO A 53 4.51 7.80 -8.71
CA PRO A 53 3.48 7.39 -9.67
C PRO A 53 2.29 8.38 -9.69
N PHE A 54 1.89 8.98 -8.58
CA PHE A 54 0.81 9.97 -8.58
C PHE A 54 1.12 11.15 -9.52
N GLN A 55 2.29 11.75 -9.37
CA GLN A 55 2.70 12.91 -10.17
C GLN A 55 2.90 12.58 -11.65
N ARG A 56 3.43 11.39 -11.95
CA ARG A 56 3.75 10.97 -13.33
C ARG A 56 2.52 10.50 -14.09
N LEU A 57 1.68 9.69 -13.45
CA LEU A 57 0.45 9.17 -14.06
C LEU A 57 -0.59 10.27 -14.26
N SER A 58 -0.66 11.28 -13.40
CA SER A 58 -1.63 12.39 -13.54
C SER A 58 -1.49 13.20 -14.82
N ARG A 59 -0.40 13.02 -15.57
CA ARG A 59 -0.22 13.65 -16.89
C ARG A 59 -1.08 13.01 -17.98
N GLN A 60 -1.56 11.77 -17.76
CA GLN A 60 -2.28 10.98 -18.78
C GLN A 60 -3.54 10.29 -18.26
N PHE A 61 -3.73 10.22 -16.94
CA PHE A 61 -4.81 9.51 -16.28
C PHE A 61 -5.50 10.39 -15.23
N ALA A 62 -6.76 10.10 -14.93
CA ALA A 62 -7.43 10.58 -13.73
C ALA A 62 -6.91 9.75 -12.54
N VAL A 63 -5.90 10.26 -11.85
CA VAL A 63 -5.25 9.53 -10.75
C VAL A 63 -5.95 9.85 -9.43
N HIS A 64 -6.36 8.80 -8.76
CA HIS A 64 -6.87 8.79 -7.39
C HIS A 64 -5.85 8.11 -6.49
N ALA A 65 -5.64 8.64 -5.30
CA ALA A 65 -4.91 7.97 -4.24
C ALA A 65 -5.69 8.12 -2.93
N LEU A 66 -5.46 7.23 -1.98
CA LEU A 66 -6.05 7.34 -0.66
C LEU A 66 -5.02 6.99 0.42
N ASP A 67 -5.21 7.59 1.59
CA ASP A 67 -4.64 7.03 2.80
C ASP A 67 -5.61 5.98 3.35
N LEU A 68 -5.16 4.74 3.49
CA LEU A 68 -5.96 3.68 4.09
C LEU A 68 -6.32 4.05 5.55
N LEU A 69 -7.47 3.58 6.03
CA LEU A 69 -7.92 3.87 7.40
C LEU A 69 -6.82 3.47 8.42
N GLY A 70 -6.48 4.36 9.33
CA GLY A 70 -5.39 4.18 10.29
C GLY A 70 -4.05 4.74 9.82
N TYR A 71 -3.95 5.28 8.61
CA TYR A 71 -2.72 5.78 7.99
C TYR A 71 -2.84 7.20 7.46
N GLY A 72 -1.70 7.81 7.15
CA GLY A 72 -1.57 9.11 6.48
C GLY A 72 -2.44 10.21 7.11
N ASN A 73 -3.29 10.84 6.33
CA ASN A 73 -4.25 11.86 6.75
C ASN A 73 -5.65 11.31 7.07
N SER A 74 -5.89 10.00 6.90
CA SER A 74 -7.17 9.36 7.23
C SER A 74 -7.39 9.22 8.73
N SER A 75 -8.64 9.05 9.15
CA SER A 75 -9.03 8.76 10.52
C SER A 75 -8.30 7.53 11.07
N ARG A 76 -8.01 7.56 12.40
CA ARG A 76 -7.29 6.49 13.10
C ARG A 76 -8.06 6.02 14.33
N PRO A 77 -9.26 5.44 14.15
CA PRO A 77 -10.03 4.94 15.28
C PRO A 77 -9.28 3.79 15.97
N PRO A 78 -9.50 3.60 17.29
CA PRO A 78 -8.87 2.52 18.06
C PRO A 78 -9.50 1.16 17.77
N TRP A 79 -9.64 0.83 16.47
CA TRP A 79 -10.22 -0.42 16.03
C TRP A 79 -9.21 -1.56 16.01
N ARG A 80 -9.69 -2.78 16.09
CA ARG A 80 -8.91 -3.94 15.71
C ARG A 80 -9.02 -4.11 14.20
N TYR A 81 -8.01 -3.63 13.48
CA TYR A 81 -7.95 -3.68 12.03
C TYR A 81 -7.78 -5.12 11.53
N ARG A 82 -8.37 -5.41 10.37
CA ARG A 82 -8.31 -6.69 9.67
C ARG A 82 -8.28 -6.43 8.17
N ALA A 83 -7.79 -7.39 7.39
CA ALA A 83 -7.77 -7.31 5.92
C ALA A 83 -9.12 -6.89 5.33
N ALA A 84 -10.23 -7.44 5.83
CA ALA A 84 -11.58 -7.13 5.36
C ALA A 84 -11.92 -5.63 5.43
N ILE A 85 -11.42 -4.87 6.42
CA ILE A 85 -11.65 -3.43 6.53
C ILE A 85 -11.07 -2.70 5.31
N TYR A 86 -9.87 -3.06 4.90
CA TYR A 86 -9.20 -2.43 3.76
C TYR A 86 -9.80 -2.87 2.43
N VAL A 87 -10.17 -4.14 2.31
CA VAL A 87 -10.89 -4.65 1.14
C VAL A 87 -12.24 -3.93 0.96
N ASP A 88 -12.99 -3.75 2.05
CA ASP A 88 -14.28 -3.02 2.05
C ASP A 88 -14.07 -1.54 1.67
N LEU A 89 -13.00 -0.91 2.20
CA LEU A 89 -12.67 0.49 1.90
C LEU A 89 -12.29 0.66 0.41
N ILE A 90 -11.42 -0.19 -0.12
CA ILE A 90 -11.02 -0.14 -1.53
C ILE A 90 -12.24 -0.40 -2.43
N THR A 91 -13.10 -1.35 -2.07
CA THR A 91 -14.35 -1.62 -2.79
C THR A 91 -15.26 -0.39 -2.81
N ALA A 92 -15.42 0.28 -1.68
CA ALA A 92 -16.21 1.52 -1.60
C ALA A 92 -15.60 2.66 -2.44
N MET A 93 -14.27 2.74 -2.54
CA MET A 93 -13.62 3.72 -3.42
C MET A 93 -13.86 3.40 -4.90
N LEU A 94 -13.83 2.13 -5.29
CA LEU A 94 -14.19 1.70 -6.65
C LEU A 94 -15.66 2.04 -6.97
N ASP A 95 -16.58 1.74 -6.05
CA ASP A 95 -18.00 2.07 -6.20
C ASP A 95 -18.21 3.60 -6.34
N ARG A 96 -17.40 4.41 -5.64
CA ARG A 96 -17.44 5.87 -5.72
C ARG A 96 -16.87 6.42 -7.03
N ILE A 97 -15.79 5.83 -7.57
CA ILE A 97 -15.26 6.20 -8.90
C ILE A 97 -16.27 5.82 -9.97
N GLY A 98 -16.92 4.65 -9.86
CA GLY A 98 -18.08 4.26 -10.65
C GLY A 98 -17.78 3.79 -12.08
N GLU A 99 -16.50 3.69 -12.47
CA GLU A 99 -16.07 3.27 -13.80
C GLU A 99 -14.86 2.32 -13.73
N PRO A 100 -14.57 1.55 -14.82
CA PRO A 100 -13.46 0.60 -14.83
C PRO A 100 -12.11 1.26 -14.55
N THR A 101 -11.58 1.05 -13.35
CA THR A 101 -10.39 1.69 -12.78
C THR A 101 -9.19 0.74 -12.82
N ALA A 102 -8.02 1.23 -13.22
CA ALA A 102 -6.77 0.48 -13.05
C ALA A 102 -6.27 0.62 -11.60
N LEU A 103 -5.81 -0.47 -10.99
CA LEU A 103 -5.26 -0.46 -9.65
C LEU A 103 -3.74 -0.54 -9.69
N VAL A 104 -3.05 0.36 -9.00
CA VAL A 104 -1.60 0.29 -8.73
C VAL A 104 -1.43 0.17 -7.23
N ALA A 105 -0.96 -0.96 -6.74
CA ALA A 105 -0.98 -1.27 -5.32
C ALA A 105 0.31 -1.94 -4.85
N SER A 106 0.76 -1.63 -3.63
CA SER A 106 2.02 -2.11 -3.07
C SER A 106 1.82 -3.09 -1.91
N SER A 107 2.66 -4.14 -1.87
CA SER A 107 2.81 -5.08 -0.76
C SER A 107 1.46 -5.67 -0.31
N LEU A 108 1.10 -5.54 0.97
CA LEU A 108 -0.18 -6.03 1.51
C LEU A 108 -1.38 -5.22 0.98
N GLY A 109 -1.17 -3.94 0.61
CA GLY A 109 -2.16 -3.15 -0.14
C GLY A 109 -2.52 -3.79 -1.48
N ALA A 110 -1.55 -4.43 -2.14
CA ALA A 110 -1.78 -5.21 -3.37
C ALA A 110 -2.65 -6.44 -3.13
N ALA A 111 -2.47 -7.13 -2.00
CA ALA A 111 -3.34 -8.26 -1.63
C ALA A 111 -4.80 -7.80 -1.45
N TYR A 112 -5.02 -6.67 -0.81
CA TYR A 112 -6.38 -6.12 -0.66
C TYR A 112 -6.97 -5.64 -1.98
N ALA A 113 -6.14 -5.08 -2.87
CA ALA A 113 -6.56 -4.69 -4.21
C ALA A 113 -7.04 -5.90 -5.04
N VAL A 114 -6.35 -7.04 -4.96
CA VAL A 114 -6.77 -8.31 -5.59
C VAL A 114 -8.13 -8.77 -5.06
N LEU A 115 -8.33 -8.75 -3.74
CA LEU A 115 -9.61 -9.15 -3.13
C LEU A 115 -10.74 -8.17 -3.48
N ALA A 116 -10.47 -6.87 -3.57
CA ALA A 116 -11.43 -5.86 -3.99
C ALA A 116 -11.80 -6.02 -5.48
N ALA A 117 -10.81 -6.31 -6.34
CA ALA A 117 -11.04 -6.57 -7.76
C ALA A 117 -11.97 -7.78 -7.99
N ALA A 118 -11.81 -8.84 -7.21
CA ALA A 118 -12.70 -9.99 -7.27
C ALA A 118 -14.14 -9.66 -6.82
N ARG A 119 -14.32 -8.70 -5.91
CA ARG A 119 -15.64 -8.24 -5.47
C ARG A 119 -16.34 -7.33 -6.46
N ARG A 120 -15.58 -6.58 -7.26
CA ARG A 120 -16.07 -5.62 -8.27
C ARG A 120 -15.35 -5.82 -9.59
N PRO A 121 -15.45 -7.01 -10.21
CA PRO A 121 -14.68 -7.33 -11.41
C PRO A 121 -14.97 -6.37 -12.58
N GLN A 122 -16.18 -5.82 -12.65
CA GLN A 122 -16.59 -4.85 -13.68
C GLN A 122 -16.02 -3.44 -13.45
N LEU A 123 -15.61 -3.11 -12.20
CA LEU A 123 -15.02 -1.82 -11.85
C LEU A 123 -13.49 -1.83 -11.81
N VAL A 124 -12.85 -2.94 -12.16
CA VAL A 124 -11.39 -3.03 -12.23
C VAL A 124 -10.96 -3.46 -13.60
N SER A 125 -10.26 -2.57 -14.31
CA SER A 125 -9.77 -2.83 -15.66
C SER A 125 -8.50 -3.68 -15.68
N ARG A 126 -7.55 -3.42 -14.76
CA ARG A 126 -6.26 -4.12 -14.65
C ARG A 126 -5.58 -3.85 -13.33
N LEU A 127 -4.55 -4.65 -12.99
CA LEU A 127 -3.77 -4.51 -11.76
C LEU A 127 -2.27 -4.43 -12.06
N ALA A 128 -1.60 -3.40 -11.52
CA ALA A 128 -0.15 -3.32 -11.41
C ALA A 128 0.22 -3.48 -9.92
N LEU A 129 0.83 -4.60 -9.57
CA LEU A 129 1.11 -4.99 -8.19
C LEU A 129 2.61 -4.87 -7.91
N ILE A 130 2.99 -4.10 -6.91
CA ILE A 130 4.38 -3.79 -6.54
C ILE A 130 4.77 -4.65 -5.34
N CYS A 131 5.76 -5.53 -5.52
CA CYS A 131 6.22 -6.48 -4.49
C CYS A 131 5.04 -7.06 -3.68
N PRO A 132 4.01 -7.63 -4.34
CA PRO A 132 2.79 -8.04 -3.66
C PRO A 132 3.04 -9.17 -2.67
N THR A 133 2.22 -9.22 -1.60
CA THR A 133 2.19 -10.30 -0.61
C THR A 133 0.84 -11.03 -0.65
N GLY A 134 0.65 -12.02 0.24
CA GLY A 134 -0.58 -12.83 0.28
C GLY A 134 -0.50 -14.12 -0.54
N ILE A 135 0.66 -14.40 -1.18
CA ILE A 135 1.01 -15.69 -1.81
C ILE A 135 2.45 -16.03 -1.44
N GLY A 136 2.66 -17.05 -0.61
CA GLY A 136 3.98 -17.46 -0.14
C GLY A 136 4.58 -16.58 0.96
N GLN A 137 3.97 -15.43 1.24
CA GLN A 137 4.34 -14.52 2.32
C GLN A 137 3.11 -13.75 2.80
N LEU A 138 2.93 -13.58 4.12
CA LEU A 138 1.77 -12.94 4.76
C LEU A 138 0.42 -13.53 4.30
N ASP A 139 0.44 -14.77 3.88
CA ASP A 139 -0.67 -15.52 3.29
C ASP A 139 -1.47 -16.36 4.31
N ARG A 140 -1.03 -16.38 5.56
CA ARG A 140 -1.77 -17.09 6.63
C ARG A 140 -2.67 -16.10 7.34
N GLY A 141 -3.97 -16.33 7.28
CA GLY A 141 -4.94 -15.57 8.06
C GLY A 141 -4.64 -15.64 9.57
N PRO A 142 -5.19 -14.71 10.37
CA PRO A 142 -4.86 -14.60 11.78
C PRO A 142 -5.31 -15.83 12.59
N GLY A 143 -4.34 -16.53 13.21
CA GLY A 143 -4.55 -17.60 14.18
C GLY A 143 -4.51 -17.10 15.62
N ILE A 144 -4.61 -18.02 16.60
CA ILE A 144 -4.60 -17.73 18.05
C ILE A 144 -3.36 -16.91 18.43
N ALA A 145 -2.17 -17.27 17.90
CA ALA A 145 -0.93 -16.55 18.17
C ALA A 145 -1.00 -15.07 17.78
N ALA A 146 -1.62 -14.74 16.64
CA ALA A 146 -1.80 -13.37 16.21
C ALA A 146 -2.62 -12.54 17.21
N TYR A 147 -3.68 -13.12 17.77
CA TYR A 147 -4.48 -12.45 18.80
C TYR A 147 -3.72 -12.26 20.09
N THR A 148 -2.90 -13.22 20.51
CA THR A 148 -2.05 -13.10 21.70
C THR A 148 -1.03 -11.99 21.55
N VAL A 149 -0.32 -11.95 20.41
CA VAL A 149 0.63 -10.89 20.08
C VAL A 149 -0.06 -9.53 20.01
N TYR A 150 -1.25 -9.45 19.40
CA TYR A 150 -2.04 -8.23 19.36
C TYR A 150 -2.38 -7.71 20.77
N GLN A 151 -2.79 -8.58 21.70
CA GLN A 151 -3.08 -8.16 23.08
C GLN A 151 -1.83 -7.62 23.78
N LEU A 152 -0.67 -8.25 23.56
CA LEU A 152 0.61 -7.75 24.08
C LEU A 152 0.95 -6.37 23.47
N LEU A 153 0.88 -6.23 22.14
CA LEU A 153 1.19 -4.97 21.45
C LEU A 153 0.19 -3.85 21.77
N ARG A 154 -1.02 -4.17 22.16
CA ARG A 154 -2.04 -3.19 22.58
C ARG A 154 -1.78 -2.64 23.99
N SER A 155 -0.94 -3.27 24.79
CA SER A 155 -0.59 -2.83 26.14
C SER A 155 0.29 -1.56 26.13
N PRO A 156 0.51 -0.90 27.29
CA PRO A 156 1.45 0.22 27.40
C PRO A 156 2.87 -0.13 26.92
N PHE A 157 3.32 -1.38 27.11
CA PHE A 157 4.60 -1.87 26.60
C PHE A 157 4.66 -1.79 25.06
N GLY A 158 3.64 -2.27 24.37
CA GLY A 158 3.59 -2.20 22.91
C GLY A 158 3.57 -0.77 22.39
N ARG A 159 2.99 0.17 23.12
CA ARG A 159 3.04 1.59 22.78
C ARG A 159 4.45 2.14 22.85
N VAL A 160 5.18 1.84 23.92
CA VAL A 160 6.59 2.23 24.08
C VAL A 160 7.44 1.63 22.96
N LEU A 161 7.22 0.34 22.64
CA LEU A 161 7.89 -0.33 21.53
C LEU A 161 7.60 0.36 20.19
N TYR A 162 6.35 0.70 19.90
CA TYR A 162 5.97 1.43 18.69
C TYR A 162 6.68 2.79 18.60
N GLU A 163 6.69 3.56 19.70
CA GLU A 163 7.36 4.85 19.76
C GLU A 163 8.86 4.74 19.51
N ALA A 164 9.50 3.68 20.01
CA ALA A 164 10.91 3.39 19.75
C ALA A 164 11.17 3.00 18.29
N LEU A 165 10.29 2.19 17.69
CA LEU A 165 10.38 1.76 16.30
C LEU A 165 10.08 2.88 15.28
N THR A 166 9.43 3.96 15.71
CA THR A 166 9.03 5.09 14.87
C THR A 166 9.81 6.37 15.13
N THR A 167 11.01 6.27 15.71
CA THR A 167 11.96 7.40 15.74
C THR A 167 12.53 7.65 14.33
N ARG A 168 13.02 8.87 14.06
CA ARG A 168 13.71 9.16 12.78
C ARG A 168 14.86 8.20 12.50
N ALA A 169 15.63 7.86 13.52
CA ALA A 169 16.73 6.90 13.40
C ALA A 169 16.22 5.49 13.03
N SER A 170 15.20 5.00 13.72
CA SER A 170 14.62 3.68 13.44
C SER A 170 13.99 3.60 12.05
N ILE A 171 13.27 4.66 11.62
CA ILE A 171 12.71 4.74 10.27
C ILE A 171 13.82 4.79 9.23
N ARG A 172 14.88 5.58 9.43
CA ARG A 172 16.02 5.61 8.52
C ARG A 172 16.68 4.23 8.39
N ILE A 173 16.87 3.51 9.49
CA ILE A 173 17.41 2.14 9.49
C ILE A 173 16.46 1.20 8.71
N PHE A 174 15.16 1.26 8.95
CA PHE A 174 14.18 0.47 8.19
C PHE A 174 14.24 0.79 6.69
N LEU A 175 14.23 2.05 6.32
CA LEU A 175 14.29 2.47 4.92
C LEU A 175 15.59 1.97 4.26
N ALA A 176 16.75 2.14 4.90
CA ALA A 176 18.05 1.75 4.38
C ALA A 176 18.25 0.23 4.32
N SER A 177 17.67 -0.50 5.28
CA SER A 177 17.87 -1.96 5.35
C SER A 177 16.85 -2.76 4.57
N GLN A 178 15.63 -2.22 4.36
CA GLN A 178 14.50 -2.99 3.84
C GLN A 178 13.82 -2.35 2.63
N ALA A 179 13.64 -1.03 2.63
CA ALA A 179 12.76 -0.36 1.67
C ALA A 179 13.47 0.15 0.42
N TYR A 180 14.74 0.55 0.55
CA TYR A 180 15.58 1.04 -0.54
C TYR A 180 16.80 0.14 -0.74
N ALA A 181 17.18 -0.12 -1.98
CA ALA A 181 18.42 -0.79 -2.33
C ALA A 181 19.63 0.14 -2.13
N ASN A 182 19.48 1.41 -2.55
CA ASN A 182 20.48 2.45 -2.33
C ASN A 182 20.06 3.39 -1.19
N PRO A 183 20.77 3.38 -0.03
CA PRO A 183 20.48 4.29 1.09
C PRO A 183 20.64 5.78 0.77
N ASP A 184 21.41 6.16 -0.26
CA ASP A 184 21.57 7.55 -0.67
C ASP A 184 20.28 8.17 -1.22
N ASN A 185 19.34 7.32 -1.64
CA ASN A 185 18.00 7.73 -2.04
C ASN A 185 17.14 8.22 -0.86
N ILE A 186 17.58 8.02 0.39
CA ILE A 186 16.85 8.42 1.59
C ILE A 186 17.21 9.87 1.93
N THR A 187 16.63 10.82 1.20
CA THR A 187 16.78 12.25 1.50
C THR A 187 16.09 12.63 2.82
N LEU A 188 16.40 13.82 3.35
CA LEU A 188 15.74 14.32 4.56
C LEU A 188 14.24 14.48 4.34
N ASP A 189 13.80 14.95 3.18
CA ASP A 189 12.37 15.12 2.84
C ASP A 189 11.66 13.77 2.78
N ARG A 190 12.29 12.75 2.20
CA ARG A 190 11.75 11.39 2.20
C ARG A 190 11.62 10.83 3.61
N LEU A 191 12.68 10.94 4.42
CA LEU A 191 12.66 10.50 5.81
C LEU A 191 11.56 11.20 6.61
N GLU A 192 11.43 12.52 6.45
CA GLU A 192 10.44 13.31 7.19
C GLU A 192 9.01 12.95 6.74
N GLY A 193 8.77 12.75 5.44
CA GLY A 193 7.48 12.30 4.92
C GLY A 193 7.00 10.97 5.54
N PHE A 194 7.90 10.00 5.72
CA PHE A 194 7.59 8.76 6.44
C PHE A 194 7.43 8.99 7.95
N TYR A 195 8.31 9.78 8.56
CA TYR A 195 8.29 10.03 10.01
C TYR A 195 7.01 10.70 10.48
N GLN A 196 6.55 11.73 9.78
CA GLN A 196 5.39 12.52 10.20
C GLN A 196 4.12 11.68 10.28
N THR A 197 3.95 10.70 9.40
CA THR A 197 2.77 9.81 9.40
C THR A 197 2.70 8.96 10.65
N CYS A 198 3.84 8.52 11.18
CA CYS A 198 3.93 7.67 12.38
C CYS A 198 3.63 8.42 13.68
N ARG A 199 3.76 9.75 13.67
CA ARG A 199 3.66 10.57 14.88
C ARG A 199 2.28 11.15 15.13
N ARG A 200 1.36 10.94 14.20
CA ARG A 200 -0.01 11.45 14.36
C ARG A 200 -0.78 10.71 15.45
N PRO A 201 -1.71 11.39 16.14
CA PRO A 201 -2.58 10.74 17.12
C PRO A 201 -3.25 9.49 16.52
N GLY A 202 -3.18 8.37 17.23
CA GLY A 202 -3.77 7.10 16.79
C GLY A 202 -2.99 6.32 15.71
N ALA A 203 -1.84 6.81 15.23
CA ALA A 203 -1.00 6.14 14.21
C ALA A 203 -0.52 4.74 14.64
N TYR A 204 -0.57 4.43 15.90
CA TYR A 204 -0.21 3.18 16.52
C TYR A 204 -1.19 2.02 16.23
N TYR A 205 -2.51 2.29 16.11
CA TYR A 205 -3.53 1.23 16.15
C TYR A 205 -3.48 0.27 14.95
N ALA A 206 -3.32 0.76 13.73
CA ALA A 206 -3.25 -0.09 12.55
C ALA A 206 -1.92 -0.87 12.47
N PRO A 207 -0.73 -0.25 12.70
CA PRO A 207 0.55 -0.96 12.72
C PRO A 207 0.65 -2.11 13.71
N ILE A 208 0.07 -2.02 14.91
CA ILE A 208 0.10 -3.17 15.84
C ILE A 208 -0.72 -4.36 15.33
N CYS A 209 -1.79 -4.10 14.58
CA CYS A 209 -2.54 -5.17 13.92
C CYS A 209 -1.71 -5.80 12.77
N PHE A 210 -0.88 -5.03 12.07
CA PHE A 210 0.08 -5.55 11.10
C PHE A 210 1.15 -6.40 11.77
N LEU A 211 1.83 -5.87 12.77
CA LEU A 211 2.90 -6.55 13.50
C LEU A 211 2.44 -7.85 14.18
N SER A 212 1.17 -7.91 14.57
CA SER A 212 0.58 -9.13 15.14
C SER A 212 0.14 -10.16 14.10
N GLY A 213 0.16 -9.83 12.80
CA GLY A 213 -0.32 -10.70 11.72
C GLY A 213 -1.83 -10.69 11.52
N LEU A 214 -2.59 -9.81 12.20
CA LEU A 214 -4.04 -9.69 12.01
C LEU A 214 -4.45 -9.16 10.64
N LEU A 215 -3.52 -8.55 9.89
CA LEU A 215 -3.75 -7.99 8.57
C LEU A 215 -3.39 -8.94 7.43
N ASN A 216 -2.80 -10.09 7.74
CA ASN A 216 -2.42 -11.08 6.75
C ASN A 216 -3.65 -11.74 6.11
N CYS A 217 -3.55 -12.08 4.84
CA CYS A 217 -4.61 -12.77 4.12
C CYS A 217 -4.04 -13.62 2.97
N ASP A 218 -4.63 -14.81 2.76
CA ASP A 218 -4.36 -15.62 1.58
C ASP A 218 -5.18 -15.08 0.41
N ILE A 219 -4.48 -14.77 -0.69
CA ILE A 219 -5.13 -14.35 -1.94
C ILE A 219 -4.96 -15.36 -3.06
N ALA A 220 -4.24 -16.47 -2.85
CA ALA A 220 -3.94 -17.42 -3.91
C ALA A 220 -5.20 -17.96 -4.61
N PRO A 221 -6.26 -18.40 -3.91
CA PRO A 221 -7.48 -18.87 -4.56
C PRO A 221 -8.16 -17.80 -5.41
N THR A 222 -8.22 -16.56 -4.91
CA THR A 222 -8.82 -15.43 -5.61
C THR A 222 -7.99 -15.02 -6.81
N PHE A 223 -6.66 -14.92 -6.62
CA PHE A 223 -5.74 -14.52 -7.68
C PHE A 223 -5.72 -15.50 -8.85
N ALA A 224 -5.84 -16.81 -8.59
CA ALA A 224 -5.87 -17.85 -9.60
C ALA A 224 -7.02 -17.66 -10.63
N THR A 225 -8.15 -17.12 -10.18
CA THR A 225 -9.37 -16.96 -11.00
C THR A 225 -9.62 -15.51 -11.46
N LEU A 226 -8.71 -14.59 -11.14
CA LEU A 226 -8.88 -13.17 -11.43
C LEU A 226 -8.88 -12.92 -12.95
N PRO A 227 -9.94 -12.31 -13.54
CA PRO A 227 -10.01 -12.11 -14.98
C PRO A 227 -9.13 -10.96 -15.49
N GLN A 228 -8.82 -9.98 -14.64
CA GLN A 228 -8.13 -8.77 -15.06
C GLN A 228 -6.67 -9.02 -15.46
N PRO A 229 -6.18 -8.38 -16.52
CA PRO A 229 -4.76 -8.33 -16.83
C PRO A 229 -3.96 -7.87 -15.60
N THR A 230 -2.88 -8.59 -15.27
CA THR A 230 -2.09 -8.31 -14.08
C THR A 230 -0.60 -8.24 -14.44
N LEU A 231 0.02 -7.13 -14.04
CA LEU A 231 1.46 -6.90 -14.06
C LEU A 231 1.97 -6.92 -12.63
N VAL A 232 2.93 -7.77 -12.33
CA VAL A 232 3.67 -7.80 -11.07
C VAL A 232 5.03 -7.14 -11.29
N VAL A 233 5.34 -6.11 -10.51
CA VAL A 233 6.62 -5.40 -10.56
C VAL A 233 7.40 -5.70 -9.29
N TRP A 234 8.65 -6.12 -9.42
CA TRP A 234 9.48 -6.51 -8.29
C TRP A 234 10.86 -5.85 -8.34
N GLY A 235 11.34 -5.38 -7.20
CA GLY A 235 12.71 -4.90 -7.06
C GLY A 235 13.70 -6.07 -6.93
N SER A 236 14.82 -6.04 -7.65
CA SER A 236 15.85 -7.09 -7.59
C SER A 236 16.44 -7.27 -6.20
N ASP A 237 16.50 -6.20 -5.41
CA ASP A 237 17.16 -6.12 -4.11
C ASP A 237 16.19 -6.12 -2.93
N ALA A 238 14.93 -6.51 -3.15
CA ALA A 238 13.90 -6.56 -2.12
C ALA A 238 14.21 -7.65 -1.08
N LYS A 239 14.71 -7.26 0.09
CA LYS A 239 15.19 -8.17 1.14
C LYS A 239 14.06 -8.84 1.91
N THR A 240 13.07 -8.08 2.37
CA THR A 240 11.95 -8.63 3.15
C THR A 240 10.90 -9.31 2.30
N SER A 241 10.89 -9.04 0.99
CA SER A 241 10.07 -9.74 0.01
C SER A 241 10.98 -10.17 -1.16
N PRO A 242 11.76 -11.24 -1.00
CA PRO A 242 12.75 -11.66 -2.00
C PRO A 242 12.11 -11.92 -3.37
N LEU A 243 12.83 -11.56 -4.44
CA LEU A 243 12.38 -11.71 -5.84
C LEU A 243 11.91 -13.16 -6.16
N ALA A 244 12.51 -14.17 -5.49
CA ALA A 244 12.07 -15.55 -5.65
C ALA A 244 10.57 -15.77 -5.39
N LEU A 245 9.95 -14.94 -4.54
CA LEU A 245 8.51 -15.00 -4.28
C LEU A 245 7.66 -14.60 -5.49
N ALA A 246 8.19 -13.84 -6.44
CA ALA A 246 7.48 -13.47 -7.66
C ALA A 246 7.04 -14.71 -8.47
N SER A 247 7.82 -15.78 -8.41
CA SER A 247 7.48 -17.07 -9.06
C SER A 247 6.17 -17.68 -8.54
N ASN A 248 5.78 -17.39 -7.29
CA ASN A 248 4.52 -17.88 -6.72
C ASN A 248 3.31 -17.30 -7.47
N PHE A 249 3.37 -16.04 -7.88
CA PHE A 249 2.32 -15.38 -8.64
C PHE A 249 2.15 -15.98 -10.03
N VAL A 250 3.26 -16.29 -10.71
CA VAL A 250 3.23 -16.97 -12.02
C VAL A 250 2.71 -18.40 -11.88
N ARG A 251 3.14 -19.15 -10.85
CA ARG A 251 2.63 -20.51 -10.59
C ARG A 251 1.14 -20.53 -10.26
N THR A 252 0.67 -19.52 -9.54
CA THR A 252 -0.76 -19.42 -9.18
C THR A 252 -1.62 -19.03 -10.39
N ARG A 253 -1.09 -18.16 -11.29
CA ARG A 253 -1.80 -17.73 -12.50
C ARG A 253 -0.80 -17.46 -13.63
N VAL A 254 -0.74 -18.38 -14.59
CA VAL A 254 0.23 -18.38 -15.70
C VAL A 254 0.16 -17.09 -16.56
N ALA A 255 -1.02 -16.48 -16.69
CA ALA A 255 -1.19 -15.23 -17.43
C ALA A 255 -0.61 -13.98 -16.72
N THR A 256 0.02 -14.14 -15.55
CA THR A 256 0.64 -13.04 -14.81
C THR A 256 1.95 -12.63 -15.46
N LYS A 257 2.05 -11.36 -15.88
CA LYS A 257 3.33 -10.79 -16.33
C LYS A 257 4.13 -10.34 -15.11
N VAL A 258 5.38 -10.79 -15.00
CA VAL A 258 6.33 -10.34 -13.96
C VAL A 258 7.44 -9.54 -14.61
N VAL A 259 7.76 -8.40 -14.01
CA VAL A 259 8.88 -7.53 -14.41
C VAL A 259 9.74 -7.25 -13.19
N THR A 260 11.05 -7.41 -13.36
CA THR A 260 12.04 -7.06 -12.35
C THR A 260 12.67 -5.71 -12.68
N ILE A 261 12.78 -4.84 -11.69
CA ILE A 261 13.50 -3.57 -11.79
C ILE A 261 14.77 -3.69 -10.96
N ASN A 262 15.90 -3.54 -11.64
CA ASN A 262 17.21 -3.63 -11.02
C ASN A 262 17.48 -2.43 -10.10
N GLN A 263 18.35 -2.62 -9.10
CA GLN A 263 18.76 -1.58 -8.16
C GLN A 263 17.57 -0.93 -7.45
N ALA A 264 16.55 -1.74 -7.14
CA ALA A 264 15.37 -1.33 -6.40
C ALA A 264 15.00 -2.38 -5.35
N SER A 265 14.51 -1.92 -4.21
CA SER A 265 14.00 -2.77 -3.15
C SER A 265 12.47 -2.75 -3.11
N LEU A 266 11.84 -2.63 -1.93
CA LEU A 266 10.38 -2.72 -1.78
C LEU A 266 9.63 -1.52 -2.38
N LEU A 267 10.22 -0.32 -2.32
CA LEU A 267 9.62 0.91 -2.83
C LEU A 267 10.09 1.20 -4.27
N VAL A 268 9.93 0.21 -5.14
CA VAL A 268 10.36 0.25 -6.54
C VAL A 268 9.90 1.52 -7.26
N GLN A 269 8.65 1.90 -7.04
CA GLN A 269 7.99 3.07 -7.66
C GLN A 269 8.59 4.40 -7.22
N ASP A 270 9.26 4.41 -6.07
CA ASP A 270 9.87 5.59 -5.48
C ASP A 270 11.39 5.62 -5.71
N GLU A 271 12.01 4.46 -5.72
CA GLU A 271 13.46 4.32 -5.87
C GLU A 271 13.90 4.41 -7.33
N GLN A 272 13.14 3.80 -8.24
CA GLN A 272 13.41 3.77 -9.68
C GLN A 272 12.16 4.23 -10.48
N PRO A 273 11.71 5.47 -10.30
CA PRO A 273 10.43 5.93 -10.84
C PRO A 273 10.38 5.92 -12.37
N GLU A 274 11.49 6.20 -13.07
CA GLU A 274 11.58 6.14 -14.53
C GLU A 274 11.41 4.71 -15.03
N ALA A 275 12.18 3.77 -14.47
CA ALA A 275 12.12 2.37 -14.84
C ALA A 275 10.75 1.75 -14.51
N PHE A 276 10.17 2.13 -13.37
CA PHE A 276 8.82 1.74 -12.98
C PHE A 276 7.78 2.23 -14.00
N MET A 277 7.81 3.50 -14.35
CA MET A 277 6.87 4.09 -15.31
C MET A 277 7.03 3.53 -16.72
N ALA A 278 8.25 3.19 -17.15
CA ALA A 278 8.49 2.55 -18.44
C ALA A 278 7.78 1.18 -18.57
N GLN A 279 7.54 0.48 -17.45
CA GLN A 279 6.80 -0.78 -17.45
C GLN A 279 5.31 -0.59 -17.21
N VAL A 280 4.94 0.23 -16.22
CA VAL A 280 3.56 0.38 -15.77
C VAL A 280 2.77 1.32 -16.68
N GLY A 281 3.36 2.40 -17.20
CA GLY A 281 2.66 3.34 -18.07
C GLY A 281 2.04 2.69 -19.30
N PRO A 282 2.81 1.98 -20.15
CA PRO A 282 2.25 1.26 -21.31
C PRO A 282 1.23 0.18 -20.91
N PHE A 283 1.45 -0.52 -19.81
CA PHE A 283 0.50 -1.51 -19.31
C PHE A 283 -0.85 -0.87 -18.91
N LEU A 284 -0.84 0.29 -18.26
CA LEU A 284 -2.07 1.02 -17.90
C LEU A 284 -2.74 1.65 -19.15
N ALA A 285 -1.96 2.04 -20.15
CA ALA A 285 -2.45 2.67 -21.36
C ALA A 285 -3.07 1.67 -22.37
N SER A 286 -2.76 0.39 -22.27
CA SER A 286 -3.31 -0.64 -23.17
C SER A 286 -4.84 -0.61 -23.21
N PRO A 287 -5.47 -1.00 -24.32
CA PRO A 287 -6.93 -1.06 -24.45
C PRO A 287 -7.58 -2.06 -23.48
#